data_409e7dd4ac2dfa225934d04f1534495d
#
_entry.id   409e7dd4ac2dfa225934d04f1534495d
#
_cell.length_a   1.000
_cell.length_b   1.000
_cell.length_c   1.000
_cell.angle_alpha   90.00
_cell.angle_beta   90.00
_cell.angle_gamma   90.00
#
_symmetry.space_group_name_H-M   'P 1'
#
loop_
_entity.id
_entity.type
_entity.pdbx_description
1 polymer ?
#
loop_
_entity_poly.entity_id
_entity_poly.type
_entity_poly.pdbx_seq_one_letter_code
_entity_poly.pdbx_strand_id
1 'polypeptide(L)'
;GLSLIVLFWILNWTLTGARTHWGFFPLWLGYCLVIDGLVFWRTATSLLTRSWRKYTGLFLVSAPAWWIFELLNVRTQNWTYSGAELFTPLQYAFWTTLSFTTVIPAVFGSAEFFASFDVVKRLKPGPVIGADKRTTLIFFLLGWAMLVVMLIWPTIFFPFIWLSLYFILEPINVWQGNRSLADWTQKGDWRPVISLWLGVLLTAFFWEMWNYYSYPKWIYHVPWGDGLHIFEMPLLGY
;
A
#
# COMPACT_ATOMS: atom_id res chain seq x y z
N GLY A 1 -17.22 8.56 -7.80
CA GLY A 1 -16.08 8.60 -6.88
C GLY A 1 -16.23 9.70 -5.82
N LEU A 2 -16.29 10.97 -6.23
CA LEU A 2 -16.35 12.11 -5.28
C LEU A 2 -17.51 12.01 -4.29
N SER A 3 -18.70 11.64 -4.74
CA SER A 3 -19.88 11.47 -3.85
C SER A 3 -19.63 10.39 -2.80
N LEU A 4 -18.97 9.28 -3.17
CA LEU A 4 -18.58 8.25 -2.21
C LEU A 4 -17.58 8.79 -1.18
N ILE A 5 -16.54 9.51 -1.64
CA ILE A 5 -15.56 10.09 -0.71
C ILE A 5 -16.24 11.02 0.27
N VAL A 6 -17.00 12.02 -0.19
CA VAL A 6 -17.62 13.01 0.69
C VAL A 6 -18.60 12.36 1.68
N LEU A 7 -19.49 11.50 1.19
CA LEU A 7 -20.48 10.84 2.03
C LEU A 7 -19.80 9.97 3.10
N PHE A 8 -18.92 9.07 2.69
CA PHE A 8 -18.34 8.11 3.62
C PHE A 8 -17.24 8.70 4.50
N TRP A 9 -16.58 9.77 4.08
CA TRP A 9 -15.70 10.54 4.95
C TRP A 9 -16.48 11.16 6.12
N ILE A 10 -17.59 11.88 5.80
CA ILE A 10 -18.44 12.46 6.84
C ILE A 10 -18.96 11.37 7.78
N LEU A 11 -19.48 10.27 7.23
CA LEU A 11 -20.02 9.18 8.05
C LEU A 11 -18.94 8.55 8.95
N ASN A 12 -17.75 8.30 8.45
CA ASN A 12 -16.67 7.72 9.24
C ASN A 12 -16.20 8.62 10.38
N TRP A 13 -16.28 9.95 10.21
CA TRP A 13 -15.85 10.88 11.26
C TRP A 13 -16.97 11.31 12.21
N THR A 14 -18.22 11.14 11.85
CA THR A 14 -19.36 11.58 12.66
C THR A 14 -20.05 10.43 13.39
N LEU A 15 -19.99 9.22 12.87
CA LEU A 15 -20.55 8.04 13.50
C LEU A 15 -19.50 7.32 14.34
N THR A 16 -19.94 6.71 15.45
CA THR A 16 -19.09 5.94 16.35
C THR A 16 -19.59 4.52 16.52
N GLY A 17 -18.70 3.62 16.96
CA GLY A 17 -18.98 2.22 17.20
C GLY A 17 -19.09 1.40 15.90
N ALA A 18 -19.76 0.26 15.97
CA ALA A 18 -19.89 -0.69 14.85
C ALA A 18 -20.57 -0.11 13.60
N ARG A 19 -21.05 1.12 13.64
CA ARG A 19 -21.75 1.77 12.52
C ARG A 19 -20.83 2.23 11.40
N THR A 20 -19.52 2.34 11.64
CA THR A 20 -18.56 2.88 10.66
C THR A 20 -17.78 1.81 9.91
N HIS A 21 -17.79 0.56 10.37
CA HIS A 21 -17.01 -0.52 9.79
C HIS A 21 -17.28 -0.77 8.29
N TRP A 22 -18.49 -0.53 7.83
CA TRP A 22 -18.86 -0.66 6.42
C TRP A 22 -18.49 0.56 5.57
N GLY A 23 -18.17 1.71 6.20
CA GLY A 23 -17.88 2.96 5.50
C GLY A 23 -16.48 3.01 4.89
N PHE A 24 -15.52 2.24 5.38
CA PHE A 24 -14.14 2.27 4.89
C PHE A 24 -14.02 1.81 3.43
N PHE A 25 -14.62 0.69 3.08
CA PHE A 25 -14.55 0.17 1.71
C PHE A 25 -15.13 1.15 0.67
N PRO A 26 -16.37 1.68 0.79
CA PRO A 26 -16.89 2.62 -0.20
C PRO A 26 -16.13 3.95 -0.23
N LEU A 27 -15.55 4.41 0.88
CA LEU A 27 -14.67 5.58 0.91
C LEU A 27 -13.45 5.36 0.00
N TRP A 28 -12.75 4.23 0.17
CA TRP A 28 -11.59 3.88 -0.62
C TRP A 28 -11.90 3.48 -2.05
N LEU A 29 -13.04 2.85 -2.30
CA LEU A 29 -13.54 2.65 -3.66
C LEU A 29 -13.76 4.00 -4.35
N GLY A 30 -14.32 4.98 -3.63
CA GLY A 30 -14.46 6.35 -4.09
C GLY A 30 -13.12 6.98 -4.49
N TYR A 31 -12.10 6.81 -3.64
CA TYR A 31 -10.74 7.25 -3.93
C TYR A 31 -10.17 6.60 -5.20
N CYS A 32 -10.26 5.28 -5.30
CA CYS A 32 -9.78 4.55 -6.47
C CYS A 32 -10.44 5.05 -7.77
N LEU A 33 -11.74 5.30 -7.74
CA LEU A 33 -12.48 5.83 -8.90
C LEU A 33 -12.11 7.28 -9.23
N VAL A 34 -11.85 8.12 -8.22
CA VAL A 34 -11.42 9.52 -8.45
C VAL A 34 -10.02 9.57 -9.04
N ILE A 35 -9.08 8.83 -8.47
CA ILE A 35 -7.72 8.77 -9.00
C ILE A 35 -7.70 8.21 -10.43
N ASP A 36 -8.44 7.14 -10.70
CA ASP A 36 -8.55 6.58 -12.05
C ASP A 36 -9.14 7.59 -13.05
N GLY A 37 -10.19 8.32 -12.63
CA GLY A 37 -10.77 9.42 -13.42
C GLY A 37 -9.80 10.57 -13.67
N LEU A 38 -8.98 10.96 -12.70
CA LEU A 38 -7.94 11.97 -12.85
C LEU A 38 -6.85 11.53 -13.83
N VAL A 39 -6.42 10.27 -13.75
CA VAL A 39 -5.49 9.68 -14.72
C VAL A 39 -6.09 9.72 -16.12
N PHE A 40 -7.33 9.26 -16.28
CA PHE A 40 -8.03 9.29 -17.57
C PHE A 40 -8.14 10.71 -18.12
N TRP A 41 -8.51 11.67 -17.29
CA TRP A 41 -8.60 13.08 -17.71
C TRP A 41 -7.27 13.64 -18.23
N ARG A 42 -6.15 13.23 -17.62
CA ARG A 42 -4.80 13.69 -17.98
C ARG A 42 -4.19 12.97 -19.19
N THR A 43 -4.53 11.70 -19.39
CA THR A 43 -3.81 10.81 -20.33
C THR A 43 -4.72 10.12 -21.35
N ALA A 44 -6.03 10.38 -21.30
CA ALA A 44 -7.08 9.72 -22.10
C ALA A 44 -7.15 8.19 -21.92
N THR A 45 -6.48 7.63 -20.90
CA THR A 45 -6.50 6.21 -20.57
C THR A 45 -6.26 6.03 -19.06
N SER A 46 -6.75 4.94 -18.47
CA SER A 46 -6.56 4.62 -17.05
C SER A 46 -6.52 3.11 -16.84
N LEU A 47 -6.25 2.66 -15.61
CA LEU A 47 -6.29 1.24 -15.26
C LEU A 47 -7.66 0.62 -15.60
N LEU A 48 -8.74 1.28 -15.22
CA LEU A 48 -10.11 0.81 -15.45
C LEU A 48 -10.44 0.79 -16.96
N THR A 49 -10.14 1.87 -17.69
CA THR A 49 -10.50 1.97 -19.10
C THR A 49 -9.69 1.07 -20.01
N ARG A 50 -8.44 0.76 -19.64
CA ARG A 50 -7.62 -0.23 -20.37
C ARG A 50 -8.12 -1.66 -20.18
N SER A 51 -8.57 -2.04 -18.98
CA SER A 51 -9.15 -3.35 -18.73
C SER A 51 -9.83 -3.40 -17.36
N TRP A 52 -11.15 -3.35 -17.33
CA TRP A 52 -11.93 -3.50 -16.11
C TRP A 52 -11.63 -4.82 -15.38
N ARG A 53 -11.36 -5.92 -16.12
CA ARG A 53 -11.00 -7.23 -15.53
C ARG A 53 -9.68 -7.18 -14.77
N LYS A 54 -8.64 -6.55 -15.36
CA LYS A 54 -7.35 -6.38 -14.69
C LYS A 54 -7.48 -5.44 -13.50
N TYR A 55 -8.27 -4.38 -13.64
CA TYR A 55 -8.53 -3.44 -12.55
C TYR A 55 -9.21 -4.13 -11.36
N THR A 56 -10.26 -4.92 -11.60
CA THR A 56 -10.89 -5.73 -10.55
C THR A 56 -9.91 -6.76 -9.97
N GLY A 57 -9.04 -7.33 -10.79
CA GLY A 57 -7.97 -8.21 -10.35
C GLY A 57 -7.04 -7.58 -9.31
N LEU A 58 -6.78 -6.26 -9.39
CA LEU A 58 -5.99 -5.55 -8.37
C LEU A 58 -6.68 -5.57 -7.00
N PHE A 59 -8.01 -5.42 -6.96
CA PHE A 59 -8.77 -5.55 -5.72
C PHE A 59 -8.68 -6.98 -5.15
N LEU A 60 -8.83 -7.98 -6.00
CA LEU A 60 -8.81 -9.37 -5.55
C LEU A 60 -7.44 -9.80 -5.01
N VAL A 61 -6.33 -9.35 -5.63
CA VAL A 61 -4.98 -9.70 -5.17
C VAL A 61 -4.55 -8.86 -3.97
N SER A 62 -5.16 -7.70 -3.77
CA SER A 62 -4.82 -6.78 -2.68
C SER A 62 -5.10 -7.38 -1.30
N ALA A 63 -6.24 -8.06 -1.14
CA ALA A 63 -6.62 -8.63 0.15
C ALA A 63 -5.63 -9.70 0.65
N PRO A 64 -5.33 -10.77 -0.11
CA PRO A 64 -4.33 -11.75 0.35
C PRO A 64 -2.93 -11.14 0.54
N ALA A 65 -2.54 -10.16 -0.29
CA ALA A 65 -1.27 -9.47 -0.10
C ALA A 65 -1.22 -8.73 1.24
N TRP A 66 -2.28 -8.02 1.63
CA TRP A 66 -2.32 -7.33 2.92
C TRP A 66 -2.42 -8.31 4.10
N TRP A 67 -3.11 -9.44 3.95
CA TRP A 67 -3.13 -10.48 4.98
C TRP A 67 -1.76 -11.05 5.31
N ILE A 68 -0.79 -11.01 4.36
CA ILE A 68 0.60 -11.36 4.66
C ILE A 68 1.19 -10.37 5.68
N PHE A 69 0.94 -9.07 5.51
CA PHE A 69 1.38 -8.06 6.49
C PHE A 69 0.70 -8.24 7.85
N GLU A 70 -0.58 -8.56 7.89
CA GLU A 70 -1.28 -8.87 9.14
C GLU A 70 -0.67 -10.10 9.85
N LEU A 71 -0.35 -11.15 9.08
CA LEU A 71 0.33 -12.33 9.62
C LEU A 71 1.70 -11.96 10.22
N LEU A 72 2.48 -11.13 9.54
CA LEU A 72 3.75 -10.64 10.06
C LEU A 72 3.55 -9.74 11.29
N ASN A 73 2.49 -8.94 11.30
CA ASN A 73 2.16 -8.08 12.44
C ASN A 73 1.78 -8.86 13.70
N VAL A 74 1.30 -10.09 13.59
CA VAL A 74 1.13 -10.97 14.76
C VAL A 74 2.45 -11.09 15.55
N ARG A 75 3.58 -11.04 14.86
CA ARG A 75 4.92 -11.14 15.50
C ARG A 75 5.49 -9.77 15.87
N THR A 76 5.30 -8.75 15.02
CA THR A 76 5.91 -7.43 15.25
C THR A 76 5.08 -6.54 16.16
N GLN A 77 3.77 -6.71 16.21
CA GLN A 77 2.82 -5.93 17.01
C GLN A 77 2.93 -4.41 16.77
N ASN A 78 3.24 -4.00 15.54
CA ASN A 78 3.46 -2.60 15.21
C ASN A 78 2.16 -1.80 15.04
N TRP A 79 1.03 -2.48 14.88
CA TRP A 79 -0.30 -1.85 14.90
C TRP A 79 -1.35 -2.77 15.50
N THR A 80 -2.37 -2.15 16.07
CA THR A 80 -3.56 -2.81 16.58
C THR A 80 -4.80 -2.11 16.06
N TYR A 81 -5.96 -2.76 16.17
CA TYR A 81 -7.24 -2.22 15.73
C TYR A 81 -8.13 -1.97 16.94
N SER A 82 -8.34 -0.71 17.28
CA SER A 82 -9.34 -0.28 18.27
C SER A 82 -10.73 -0.50 17.72
N GLY A 83 -11.61 -1.09 18.52
CA GLY A 83 -12.98 -1.42 18.10
C GLY A 83 -13.11 -2.83 17.49
N ALA A 84 -12.04 -3.59 17.39
CA ALA A 84 -12.10 -4.98 16.90
C ALA A 84 -12.99 -5.87 17.79
N GLU A 85 -13.07 -5.56 19.08
CA GLU A 85 -13.89 -6.24 20.09
C GLU A 85 -15.40 -6.11 19.85
N LEU A 86 -15.84 -5.20 18.98
CA LEU A 86 -17.25 -5.02 18.62
C LEU A 86 -17.75 -6.06 17.62
N PHE A 87 -16.87 -6.88 17.07
CA PHE A 87 -17.16 -7.82 16.01
C PHE A 87 -16.98 -9.26 16.44
N THR A 88 -17.83 -10.14 15.91
CA THR A 88 -17.52 -11.56 15.93
C THR A 88 -16.30 -11.83 15.02
N PRO A 89 -15.52 -12.92 15.24
CA PRO A 89 -14.37 -13.24 14.40
C PRO A 89 -14.69 -13.30 12.89
N LEU A 90 -15.86 -13.80 12.52
CA LEU A 90 -16.29 -13.87 11.13
C LEU A 90 -16.60 -12.49 10.54
N GLN A 91 -17.29 -11.63 11.29
CA GLN A 91 -17.57 -10.26 10.88
C GLN A 91 -16.28 -9.47 10.72
N TYR A 92 -15.36 -9.59 11.68
CA TYR A 92 -14.05 -8.96 11.61
C TYR A 92 -13.29 -9.39 10.36
N ALA A 93 -13.14 -10.69 10.14
CA ALA A 93 -12.46 -11.23 8.97
C ALA A 93 -13.09 -10.76 7.65
N PHE A 94 -14.41 -10.71 7.55
CA PHE A 94 -15.12 -10.24 6.36
C PHE A 94 -14.85 -8.76 6.07
N TRP A 95 -15.09 -7.87 7.04
CA TRP A 95 -14.94 -6.42 6.84
C TRP A 95 -13.49 -6.01 6.62
N THR A 96 -12.57 -6.66 7.33
CA THR A 96 -11.14 -6.43 7.16
C THR A 96 -10.67 -6.88 5.78
N THR A 97 -11.08 -8.07 5.34
CA THR A 97 -10.75 -8.58 3.99
C THR A 97 -11.30 -7.64 2.91
N LEU A 98 -12.55 -7.19 3.05
CA LEU A 98 -13.16 -6.25 2.11
C LEU A 98 -12.38 -4.94 2.06
N SER A 99 -11.97 -4.40 3.20
CA SER A 99 -11.16 -3.17 3.29
C SER A 99 -9.79 -3.34 2.63
N PHE A 100 -9.12 -4.46 2.86
CA PHE A 100 -7.81 -4.77 2.28
C PHE A 100 -7.83 -4.90 0.75
N THR A 101 -8.98 -5.12 0.12
CA THR A 101 -9.07 -5.14 -1.34
C THR A 101 -8.68 -3.81 -1.97
N THR A 102 -8.75 -2.70 -1.26
CA THR A 102 -8.59 -1.35 -1.83
C THR A 102 -7.16 -0.83 -1.84
N VAL A 103 -6.22 -1.48 -1.15
CA VAL A 103 -4.84 -0.97 -0.97
C VAL A 103 -4.07 -0.92 -2.29
N ILE A 104 -3.92 -2.05 -2.97
CA ILE A 104 -3.16 -2.12 -4.22
C ILE A 104 -3.76 -1.24 -5.31
N PRO A 105 -5.07 -1.26 -5.61
CA PRO A 105 -5.62 -0.38 -6.64
C PRO A 105 -5.47 1.11 -6.31
N ALA A 106 -5.54 1.51 -5.03
CA ALA A 106 -5.29 2.88 -4.62
C ALA A 106 -3.85 3.31 -4.89
N VAL A 107 -2.88 2.49 -4.50
CA VAL A 107 -1.45 2.76 -4.71
C VAL A 107 -1.11 2.80 -6.19
N PHE A 108 -1.53 1.82 -6.98
CA PHE A 108 -1.23 1.77 -8.42
C PHE A 108 -1.92 2.90 -9.20
N GLY A 109 -3.17 3.23 -8.86
CA GLY A 109 -3.85 4.39 -9.44
C GLY A 109 -3.10 5.69 -9.14
N SER A 110 -2.69 5.89 -7.89
CA SER A 110 -1.90 7.05 -7.47
C SER A 110 -0.52 7.10 -8.14
N ALA A 111 0.13 5.96 -8.32
CA ALA A 111 1.40 5.88 -9.06
C ALA A 111 1.22 6.29 -10.53
N GLU A 112 0.18 5.84 -11.22
CA GLU A 112 -0.13 6.28 -12.58
C GLU A 112 -0.44 7.78 -12.64
N PHE A 113 -1.14 8.30 -11.64
CA PHE A 113 -1.39 9.73 -11.54
C PHE A 113 -0.09 10.52 -11.51
N PHE A 114 0.87 10.16 -10.65
CA PHE A 114 2.18 10.82 -10.62
C PHE A 114 2.99 10.60 -11.91
N ALA A 115 2.96 9.41 -12.49
CA ALA A 115 3.62 9.12 -13.77
C ALA A 115 3.09 10.00 -14.91
N SER A 116 1.88 10.55 -14.79
CA SER A 116 1.28 11.44 -15.78
C SER A 116 1.87 12.85 -15.80
N PHE A 117 2.62 13.26 -14.75
CA PHE A 117 3.18 14.61 -14.66
C PHE A 117 4.49 14.74 -15.44
N ASP A 118 4.66 15.88 -16.09
CA ASP A 118 5.85 16.14 -16.91
C ASP A 118 7.15 16.19 -16.10
N VAL A 119 7.08 16.62 -14.83
CA VAL A 119 8.24 16.60 -13.94
C VAL A 119 8.76 15.17 -13.74
N VAL A 120 7.89 14.19 -13.60
CA VAL A 120 8.26 12.78 -13.49
C VAL A 120 8.74 12.23 -14.83
N LYS A 121 8.05 12.56 -15.93
CA LYS A 121 8.44 12.11 -17.29
C LYS A 121 9.84 12.60 -17.69
N ARG A 122 10.26 13.79 -17.20
CA ARG A 122 11.57 14.41 -17.51
C ARG A 122 12.69 14.03 -16.54
N LEU A 123 12.45 13.12 -15.61
CA LEU A 123 13.52 12.66 -14.71
C LEU A 123 14.68 12.06 -15.51
N LYS A 124 15.90 12.45 -15.13
CA LYS A 124 17.12 11.91 -15.73
C LYS A 124 17.32 10.45 -15.31
N PRO A 125 18.02 9.65 -16.13
CA PRO A 125 18.43 8.30 -15.74
C PRO A 125 19.18 8.32 -14.40
N GLY A 126 18.88 7.34 -13.56
CA GLY A 126 19.56 7.09 -12.30
C GLY A 126 20.52 5.91 -12.36
N PRO A 127 20.98 5.43 -11.21
CA PRO A 127 21.85 4.26 -11.12
C PRO A 127 21.26 3.04 -11.81
N VAL A 128 22.12 2.27 -12.49
CA VAL A 128 21.72 1.01 -13.10
C VAL A 128 21.78 -0.10 -12.05
N ILE A 129 20.63 -0.73 -11.79
CA ILE A 129 20.53 -1.95 -10.97
C ILE A 129 20.12 -3.07 -11.91
N GLY A 130 21.01 -4.04 -12.09
CA GLY A 130 20.81 -5.14 -13.03
C GLY A 130 19.73 -6.12 -12.57
N ALA A 131 19.10 -6.76 -13.56
CA ALA A 131 18.18 -7.89 -13.36
C ALA A 131 18.87 -9.25 -13.62
N ASP A 132 20.22 -9.26 -13.59
CA ASP A 132 20.99 -10.48 -13.80
C ASP A 132 20.81 -11.48 -12.64
N LYS A 133 21.15 -12.74 -12.93
CA LYS A 133 20.95 -13.84 -11.98
C LYS A 133 21.66 -13.63 -10.64
N ARG A 134 22.83 -12.99 -10.65
CA ARG A 134 23.61 -12.75 -9.42
C ARG A 134 22.94 -11.68 -8.57
N THR A 135 22.55 -10.55 -9.16
CA THR A 135 21.86 -9.44 -8.48
C THR A 135 20.53 -9.89 -7.89
N THR A 136 19.72 -10.60 -8.67
CA THR A 136 18.43 -11.11 -8.19
C THR A 136 18.59 -12.16 -7.09
N LEU A 137 19.60 -13.02 -7.16
CA LEU A 137 19.88 -13.99 -6.08
C LEU A 137 20.30 -13.26 -4.79
N ILE A 138 21.16 -12.24 -4.89
CA ILE A 138 21.57 -11.43 -3.73
C ILE A 138 20.33 -10.77 -3.09
N PHE A 139 19.45 -10.16 -3.87
CA PHE A 139 18.22 -9.55 -3.37
C PHE A 139 17.33 -10.58 -2.67
N PHE A 140 17.13 -11.74 -3.30
CA PHE A 140 16.31 -12.81 -2.71
C PHE A 140 16.85 -13.29 -1.37
N LEU A 141 18.16 -13.56 -1.28
CA LEU A 141 18.80 -13.98 -0.02
C LEU A 141 18.76 -12.87 1.03
N LEU A 142 18.98 -11.61 0.61
CA LEU A 142 18.85 -10.45 1.51
C LEU A 142 17.44 -10.31 2.04
N GLY A 143 16.42 -10.45 1.19
CA GLY A 143 15.02 -10.39 1.62
C GLY A 143 14.68 -11.44 2.67
N TRP A 144 15.12 -12.69 2.47
CA TRP A 144 14.97 -13.75 3.47
C TRP A 144 15.74 -13.47 4.75
N ALA A 145 16.99 -12.98 4.65
CA ALA A 145 17.77 -12.60 5.83
C ALA A 145 17.07 -11.48 6.62
N MET A 146 16.55 -10.45 5.94
CA MET A 146 15.78 -9.37 6.57
C MET A 146 14.52 -9.90 7.27
N LEU A 147 13.78 -10.78 6.62
CA LEU A 147 12.57 -11.40 7.19
C LEU A 147 12.90 -12.22 8.45
N VAL A 148 13.92 -13.07 8.38
CA VAL A 148 14.34 -13.91 9.51
C VAL A 148 14.81 -13.05 10.69
N VAL A 149 15.65 -12.05 10.43
CA VAL A 149 16.16 -11.14 11.48
C VAL A 149 15.02 -10.37 12.14
N MET A 150 14.05 -9.91 11.37
CA MET A 150 12.85 -9.25 11.88
C MET A 150 12.02 -10.21 12.77
N LEU A 151 11.83 -11.44 12.35
CA LEU A 151 11.08 -12.42 13.14
C LEU A 151 11.77 -12.79 14.47
N ILE A 152 13.11 -12.77 14.49
CA ILE A 152 13.89 -13.05 15.72
C ILE A 152 13.91 -11.83 16.65
N TRP A 153 14.19 -10.63 16.12
CA TRP A 153 14.32 -9.38 16.87
C TRP A 153 13.36 -8.27 16.34
N PRO A 154 12.03 -8.46 16.50
CA PRO A 154 11.05 -7.55 15.90
C PRO A 154 11.17 -6.11 16.40
N THR A 155 11.51 -5.90 17.67
CA THR A 155 11.65 -4.56 18.28
C THR A 155 12.71 -3.70 17.59
N ILE A 156 13.76 -4.32 17.03
CA ILE A 156 14.86 -3.58 16.37
C ILE A 156 14.61 -3.50 14.87
N PHE A 157 14.20 -4.62 14.26
CA PHE A 157 14.17 -4.79 12.82
C PHE A 157 12.75 -4.76 12.22
N PHE A 158 11.74 -4.27 12.94
CA PHE A 158 10.38 -4.17 12.41
C PHE A 158 10.27 -3.43 11.06
N PRO A 159 11.09 -2.41 10.69
CA PRO A 159 10.96 -1.78 9.40
C PRO A 159 11.23 -2.73 8.21
N PHE A 160 11.91 -3.85 8.46
CA PHE A 160 12.15 -4.86 7.44
C PHE A 160 10.88 -5.58 6.96
N ILE A 161 9.73 -5.41 7.66
CA ILE A 161 8.44 -5.93 7.21
C ILE A 161 8.09 -5.46 5.78
N TRP A 162 8.43 -4.22 5.45
CA TRP A 162 8.15 -3.63 4.14
C TRP A 162 9.15 -4.06 3.07
N LEU A 163 10.43 -4.03 3.39
CA LEU A 163 11.50 -4.26 2.43
C LEU A 163 11.74 -5.73 2.15
N SER A 164 11.60 -6.60 3.14
CA SER A 164 11.87 -8.04 2.98
C SER A 164 10.98 -8.66 1.90
N LEU A 165 9.69 -8.35 1.91
CA LEU A 165 8.75 -8.87 0.91
C LEU A 165 9.09 -8.39 -0.51
N TYR A 166 9.48 -7.12 -0.67
CA TYR A 166 9.93 -6.60 -1.95
C TYR A 166 11.15 -7.37 -2.46
N PHE A 167 12.19 -7.51 -1.62
CA PHE A 167 13.42 -8.21 -1.99
C PHE A 167 13.23 -9.71 -2.22
N ILE A 168 12.16 -10.32 -1.70
CA ILE A 168 11.80 -11.71 -2.01
C ILE A 168 11.01 -11.80 -3.32
N LEU A 169 9.99 -10.97 -3.49
CA LEU A 169 9.02 -11.09 -4.58
C LEU A 169 9.55 -10.55 -5.91
N GLU A 170 10.33 -9.49 -5.90
CA GLU A 170 10.89 -8.88 -7.11
C GLU A 170 11.79 -9.86 -7.90
N PRO A 171 12.75 -10.57 -7.28
CA PRO A 171 13.50 -11.62 -7.95
C PRO A 171 12.64 -12.76 -8.52
N ILE A 172 11.58 -13.17 -7.79
CA ILE A 172 10.66 -14.20 -8.27
C ILE A 172 9.96 -13.73 -9.55
N ASN A 173 9.51 -12.46 -9.60
CA ASN A 173 8.90 -11.89 -10.79
C ASN A 173 9.87 -11.90 -11.98
N VAL A 174 11.13 -11.52 -11.76
CA VAL A 174 12.18 -11.56 -12.79
C VAL A 174 12.39 -12.99 -13.30
N TRP A 175 12.53 -13.97 -12.40
CA TRP A 175 12.78 -15.36 -12.77
C TRP A 175 11.60 -16.01 -13.51
N GLN A 176 10.38 -15.55 -13.24
CA GLN A 176 9.17 -16.01 -13.94
C GLN A 176 8.92 -15.26 -15.25
N GLY A 177 9.72 -14.25 -15.58
CA GLY A 177 9.51 -13.41 -16.75
C GLY A 177 8.30 -12.49 -16.65
N ASN A 178 7.84 -12.21 -15.43
CA ASN A 178 6.78 -11.25 -15.17
C ASN A 178 7.34 -9.81 -15.21
N ARG A 179 6.46 -8.83 -15.34
CA ARG A 179 6.84 -7.41 -15.21
C ARG A 179 7.40 -7.13 -13.82
N SER A 180 8.54 -6.47 -13.76
CA SER A 180 9.27 -6.16 -12.56
C SER A 180 9.78 -4.71 -12.58
N LEU A 181 10.11 -4.14 -11.43
CA LEU A 181 10.78 -2.84 -11.38
C LEU A 181 12.21 -2.94 -11.94
N ALA A 182 12.83 -4.11 -11.83
CA ALA A 182 14.13 -4.40 -12.39
C ALA A 182 14.19 -4.23 -13.91
N ASP A 183 13.07 -4.44 -14.64
CA ASP A 183 12.99 -4.19 -16.10
C ASP A 183 13.29 -2.73 -16.46
N TRP A 184 13.06 -1.82 -15.53
CA TRP A 184 13.27 -0.39 -15.68
C TRP A 184 14.59 0.06 -15.08
N THR A 185 14.90 -0.35 -13.85
CA THR A 185 16.12 0.07 -13.16
C THR A 185 17.40 -0.45 -13.83
N GLN A 186 17.35 -1.61 -14.51
CA GLN A 186 18.49 -2.09 -15.34
C GLN A 186 18.79 -1.17 -16.54
N LYS A 187 17.86 -0.28 -16.92
CA LYS A 187 18.05 0.73 -17.97
C LYS A 187 18.32 2.11 -17.38
N GLY A 188 18.46 2.21 -16.06
CA GLY A 188 18.56 3.48 -15.33
C GLY A 188 17.26 4.26 -15.28
N ASP A 189 16.12 3.67 -15.67
CA ASP A 189 14.82 4.34 -15.63
C ASP A 189 14.15 4.15 -14.26
N TRP A 190 14.22 5.19 -13.44
CA TRP A 190 13.65 5.21 -12.10
C TRP A 190 12.24 5.82 -12.03
N ARG A 191 11.69 6.29 -13.15
CA ARG A 191 10.36 6.92 -13.18
C ARG A 191 9.27 6.02 -12.58
N PRO A 192 9.20 4.70 -12.88
CA PRO A 192 8.21 3.82 -12.26
C PRO A 192 8.38 3.69 -10.74
N VAL A 193 9.64 3.59 -10.25
CA VAL A 193 9.93 3.50 -8.81
C VAL A 193 9.51 4.79 -8.10
N ILE A 194 9.89 5.95 -8.65
CA ILE A 194 9.55 7.26 -8.09
C ILE A 194 8.04 7.49 -8.12
N SER A 195 7.37 7.13 -9.23
CA SER A 195 5.92 7.23 -9.34
C SER A 195 5.21 6.35 -8.30
N LEU A 196 5.69 5.14 -8.09
CA LEU A 196 5.15 4.22 -7.10
C LEU A 196 5.35 4.77 -5.69
N TRP A 197 6.54 5.27 -5.37
CA TRP A 197 6.84 5.88 -4.08
C TRP A 197 5.95 7.10 -3.79
N LEU A 198 5.82 8.02 -4.76
CA LEU A 198 4.90 9.17 -4.64
C LEU A 198 3.44 8.72 -4.51
N GLY A 199 3.05 7.67 -5.22
CA GLY A 199 1.72 7.05 -5.11
C GLY A 199 1.46 6.49 -3.72
N VAL A 200 2.45 5.81 -3.13
CA VAL A 200 2.38 5.32 -1.74
C VAL A 200 2.23 6.49 -0.77
N LEU A 201 3.04 7.55 -0.90
CA LEU A 201 2.95 8.72 -0.01
C LEU A 201 1.58 9.40 -0.07
N LEU A 202 1.01 9.59 -1.27
CA LEU A 202 -0.32 10.16 -1.42
C LEU A 202 -1.39 9.26 -0.79
N THR A 203 -1.30 7.96 -1.04
CA THR A 203 -2.23 6.98 -0.47
C THR A 203 -2.10 6.93 1.05
N ALA A 204 -0.87 6.93 1.58
CA ALA A 204 -0.60 6.94 3.01
C ALA A 204 -1.15 8.19 3.70
N PHE A 205 -1.01 9.36 3.09
CA PHE A 205 -1.59 10.60 3.64
C PHE A 205 -3.10 10.46 3.84
N PHE A 206 -3.86 10.01 2.83
CA PHE A 206 -5.30 9.82 2.96
C PHE A 206 -5.65 8.66 3.90
N TRP A 207 -4.83 7.61 3.90
CA TRP A 207 -4.97 6.47 4.79
C TRP A 207 -4.95 6.92 6.25
N GLU A 208 -3.93 7.68 6.64
CA GLU A 208 -3.77 8.18 7.99
C GLU A 208 -4.80 9.27 8.34
N MET A 209 -5.07 10.19 7.41
CA MET A 209 -6.04 11.26 7.61
C MET A 209 -7.44 10.69 7.87
N TRP A 210 -7.88 9.74 7.07
CA TRP A 210 -9.21 9.16 7.26
C TRP A 210 -9.30 8.24 8.46
N ASN A 211 -8.21 7.60 8.86
CA ASN A 211 -8.14 6.82 10.09
C ASN A 211 -8.27 7.68 11.35
N TYR A 212 -7.75 8.90 11.33
CA TYR A 212 -7.50 9.70 12.52
C TYR A 212 -8.75 9.90 13.42
N TYR A 213 -9.89 10.21 12.84
CA TYR A 213 -11.17 10.38 13.54
C TYR A 213 -12.15 9.22 13.33
N SER A 214 -11.76 8.16 12.65
CA SER A 214 -12.65 7.02 12.45
C SER A 214 -12.68 6.10 13.68
N TYR A 215 -13.72 5.27 13.76
CA TYR A 215 -13.83 4.21 14.76
C TYR A 215 -14.73 3.10 14.19
N PRO A 216 -14.27 1.85 14.05
CA PRO A 216 -12.94 1.35 14.43
C PRO A 216 -11.78 2.00 13.68
N LYS A 217 -10.57 1.98 14.27
CA LYS A 217 -9.36 2.51 13.66
C LYS A 217 -8.14 1.70 14.03
N TRP A 218 -7.06 1.82 13.25
CA TRP A 218 -5.76 1.28 13.64
C TRP A 218 -4.95 2.33 14.40
N ILE A 219 -4.11 1.83 15.29
CA ILE A 219 -3.20 2.61 16.12
C ILE A 219 -1.82 1.97 16.00
N TYR A 220 -0.78 2.77 15.79
CA TYR A 220 0.60 2.29 15.67
C TYR A 220 1.28 2.17 17.03
N HIS A 221 2.15 1.17 17.14
CA HIS A 221 2.99 0.90 18.30
C HIS A 221 4.41 0.65 17.81
N VAL A 222 5.17 1.73 17.58
CA VAL A 222 6.54 1.61 17.09
C VAL A 222 7.52 1.63 18.26
N PRO A 223 8.45 0.67 18.34
CA PRO A 223 9.38 0.57 19.47
C PRO A 223 10.36 1.73 19.58
N TRP A 224 10.63 2.45 18.48
CA TRP A 224 11.52 3.59 18.41
C TRP A 224 11.11 4.52 17.25
N GLY A 225 11.54 5.78 17.34
CA GLY A 225 11.15 6.78 16.33
C GLY A 225 9.77 7.39 16.54
N ASP A 226 9.17 7.20 17.72
CA ASP A 226 7.83 7.65 18.12
C ASP A 226 7.81 9.12 18.59
N GLY A 227 8.55 10.01 17.92
CA GLY A 227 8.66 11.41 18.37
C GLY A 227 7.57 12.32 17.82
N LEU A 228 7.64 12.62 16.53
CA LEU A 228 6.67 13.47 15.83
C LEU A 228 5.70 12.62 15.02
N HIS A 229 4.42 12.93 15.09
CA HIS A 229 3.36 12.24 14.36
C HIS A 229 2.71 13.16 13.33
N ILE A 230 2.33 12.59 12.21
CA ILE A 230 1.34 13.15 11.29
C ILE A 230 0.16 12.19 11.33
N PHE A 231 -0.96 12.66 11.91
CA PHE A 231 -2.09 11.80 12.28
C PHE A 231 -1.68 10.72 13.30
N GLU A 232 -1.97 9.44 13.05
CA GLU A 232 -1.57 8.33 13.94
C GLU A 232 -0.15 7.81 13.63
N MET A 233 0.40 8.11 12.44
CA MET A 233 1.68 7.60 11.99
C MET A 233 2.84 8.46 12.50
N PRO A 234 3.86 7.87 13.13
CA PRO A 234 5.13 8.56 13.38
C PRO A 234 5.74 9.05 12.06
N LEU A 235 6.37 10.23 12.09
CA LEU A 235 6.95 10.85 10.88
C LEU A 235 7.94 9.93 10.13
N LEU A 236 8.67 9.09 10.84
CA LEU A 236 9.58 8.10 10.24
C LEU A 236 8.86 6.92 9.56
N GLY A 237 7.55 6.83 9.69
CA GLY A 237 6.73 5.81 9.01
C GLY A 237 6.34 6.19 7.58
N TYR A 238 6.52 7.46 7.20
CA TYR A 238 6.33 7.95 5.84
C TYR A 238 7.62 7.84 5.03
#